data_f571ae82a37b12d7763e6dbeeb22c5fa
#
_entry.id   f571ae82a37b12d7763e6dbeeb22c5fa
#
_cell.length_a   1.000
_cell.length_b   1.000
_cell.length_c   1.000
_cell.angle_alpha   90.00
_cell.angle_beta   90.00
_cell.angle_gamma   90.00
#
_symmetry.space_group_name_H-M   'P 1'
#
loop_
_entity.id
_entity.type
_entity.pdbx_description
1 polymer ?
#
loop_
_entity_poly.entity_id
_entity_poly.type
_entity_poly.pdbx_seq_one_letter_code
_entity_poly.pdbx_strand_id
1 'polypeptide(L)' 'MDVVVDGSIIVEIKSVARIEPIHEAQLLTYLKLTNLWLGLLVNFNVPVLKEGLKRLVNG' A
#
# COMPACT_ATOMS: atom_id res chain seq x y z
N MET A 1 -3.26 8.65 7.16
CA MET A 1 -2.84 7.78 6.04
C MET A 1 -2.51 8.64 4.85
N ASP A 2 -1.33 8.48 4.30
CA ASP A 2 -0.91 9.24 3.13
C ASP A 2 -0.93 8.35 1.91
N VAL A 3 -1.52 8.85 0.83
CA VAL A 3 -1.60 8.14 -0.44
C VAL A 3 -0.96 9.01 -1.51
N VAL A 4 -0.02 8.43 -2.23
CA VAL A 4 0.64 9.09 -3.35
C VAL A 4 0.31 8.30 -4.62
N VAL A 5 -0.16 9.02 -5.65
CA VAL A 5 -0.46 8.42 -6.95
C VAL A 5 0.51 8.98 -7.96
N ASP A 6 1.23 8.11 -8.65
CA ASP A 6 2.19 8.52 -9.67
C ASP A 6 2.08 7.58 -10.86
N GLY A 7 1.54 8.09 -11.96
CA GLY A 7 1.34 7.29 -13.16
C GLY A 7 0.40 6.12 -12.89
N SER A 8 0.92 4.90 -12.92
CA SER A 8 0.14 3.68 -12.75
C SER A 8 0.32 3.03 -11.37
N ILE A 9 0.93 3.73 -10.42
CA ILE A 9 1.27 3.19 -9.11
C ILE A 9 0.62 4.01 -8.02
N ILE A 10 0.04 3.33 -7.02
CA ILE A 10 -0.43 3.94 -5.79
C ILE A 10 0.51 3.53 -4.66
N VAL A 11 1.01 4.50 -3.91
CA VAL A 11 1.82 4.25 -2.71
C VAL A 11 1.04 4.73 -1.51
N GLU A 12 0.75 3.83 -0.58
CA GLU A 12 0.08 4.15 0.67
C GLU A 12 1.08 4.04 1.81
N ILE A 13 1.26 5.15 2.54
CA ILE A 13 2.24 5.26 3.60
C ILE A 13 1.54 5.15 4.95
N LYS A 14 2.08 4.31 5.83
CA LYS A 14 1.53 4.08 7.16
C LYS A 14 2.63 4.07 8.21
N SER A 15 2.22 4.27 9.46
CA SER A 15 3.07 4.07 10.62
C SER A 15 2.24 3.32 11.66
N VAL A 16 2.19 2.00 11.53
CA VAL A 16 1.38 1.12 12.38
C VAL A 16 2.27 0.02 12.94
N ALA A 17 1.81 -0.62 14.03
CA ALA A 17 2.58 -1.70 14.64
C ALA A 17 2.86 -2.83 13.64
N ARG A 18 1.88 -3.11 12.78
CA ARG A 18 2.05 -4.05 11.68
C ARG A 18 0.95 -3.82 10.65
N ILE A 19 1.22 -4.26 9.41
CA ILE A 19 0.22 -4.21 8.36
C ILE A 19 -0.80 -5.32 8.59
N GLU A 20 -2.07 -4.93 8.69
CA GLU A 20 -3.18 -5.86 8.89
C GLU A 20 -3.89 -6.13 7.56
N PRO A 21 -4.67 -7.24 7.47
CA PRO A 21 -5.42 -7.52 6.25
C PRO A 21 -6.35 -6.38 5.80
N ILE A 22 -6.90 -5.60 6.73
CA ILE A 22 -7.75 -4.46 6.39
C ILE A 22 -6.99 -3.42 5.58
N HIS A 23 -5.70 -3.21 5.87
CA HIS A 23 -4.86 -2.26 5.14
C HIS A 23 -4.68 -2.71 3.69
N GLU A 24 -4.47 -4.00 3.48
CA GLU A 24 -4.32 -4.55 2.13
C GLU A 24 -5.63 -4.47 1.36
N ALA A 25 -6.75 -4.74 2.02
CA ALA A 25 -8.07 -4.65 1.40
C ALA A 25 -8.39 -3.23 0.95
N GLN A 26 -8.03 -2.24 1.77
CA GLN A 26 -8.22 -0.84 1.42
C GLN A 26 -7.42 -0.45 0.19
N LEU A 27 -6.17 -0.87 0.11
CA LEU A 27 -5.33 -0.56 -1.05
C LEU A 27 -5.86 -1.24 -2.31
N LEU A 28 -6.29 -2.50 -2.20
CA LEU A 28 -6.88 -3.21 -3.35
C LEU A 28 -8.15 -2.51 -3.84
N THR A 29 -8.96 -1.98 -2.92
CA THR A 29 -10.15 -1.22 -3.28
C THR A 29 -9.76 0.03 -4.08
N TYR A 30 -8.74 0.76 -3.65
CA TYR A 30 -8.22 1.91 -4.38
C TYR A 30 -7.76 1.52 -5.79
N LEU A 31 -7.03 0.42 -5.90
CA LEU A 31 -6.56 -0.05 -7.20
C LEU A 31 -7.72 -0.34 -8.15
N LYS A 32 -8.78 -0.97 -7.64
CA LYS A 32 -9.95 -1.28 -8.44
C LYS A 32 -10.70 -0.02 -8.86
N LEU A 33 -10.87 0.93 -7.95
CA LEU A 33 -11.58 2.18 -8.23
C LEU A 33 -10.83 3.07 -9.21
N THR A 34 -9.51 3.08 -9.15
CA THR A 34 -8.67 3.92 -10.01
C THR A 34 -8.24 3.20 -11.29
N ASN A 35 -8.53 1.92 -11.40
CA ASN A 35 -8.12 1.08 -12.52
C ASN A 35 -6.60 1.02 -12.68
N LEU A 36 -5.88 1.15 -11.59
CA LEU A 36 -4.43 0.96 -11.55
C LEU A 36 -4.15 -0.47 -11.12
N TRP A 37 -2.99 -1.01 -11.52
CA TRP A 37 -2.72 -2.42 -11.27
C TRP A 37 -1.71 -2.68 -10.17
N LEU A 38 -0.89 -1.69 -9.81
CA LEU A 38 0.16 -1.86 -8.81
C LEU A 38 -0.03 -0.91 -7.63
N GLY A 39 -0.02 -1.46 -6.43
CA GLY A 39 -0.03 -0.70 -5.21
C GLY A 39 1.12 -1.11 -4.30
N LEU A 40 1.70 -0.15 -3.60
CA LEU A 40 2.72 -0.38 -2.59
C LEU A 40 2.21 0.11 -1.26
N LEU A 41 2.30 -0.74 -0.25
CA LEU A 41 1.94 -0.42 1.12
C LEU A 41 3.25 -0.33 1.90
N VAL A 42 3.56 0.86 2.42
CA VAL A 42 4.83 1.11 3.09
C VAL A 42 4.56 1.46 4.55
N ASN A 43 5.08 0.64 5.45
CA ASN A 43 4.98 0.89 6.88
C ASN A 43 6.36 1.30 7.40
N PHE A 44 6.46 2.56 7.87
CA PHE A 44 7.71 3.09 8.39
C PHE A 44 7.96 2.76 9.86
N ASN A 45 7.00 2.15 10.54
CA ASN A 45 7.14 1.80 11.95
C ASN A 45 7.80 0.43 12.12
N VAL A 46 8.89 0.20 11.39
CA VAL A 46 9.70 -1.02 11.47
C VAL A 46 11.17 -0.63 11.31
N PRO A 47 12.10 -1.41 11.90
CA PRO A 47 13.53 -1.06 11.83
C PRO A 47 14.14 -1.23 10.45
N VAL A 48 13.58 -2.09 9.60
CA VAL A 48 14.08 -2.36 8.25
C VAL A 48 12.94 -2.15 7.26
N LEU A 49 13.18 -1.28 6.27
CA LEU A 49 12.12 -0.89 5.32
C LEU A 49 11.50 -2.08 4.61
N LYS A 50 12.28 -3.07 4.22
CA LYS A 50 11.74 -4.21 3.48
C LYS A 50 10.73 -5.02 4.31
N GLU A 51 10.79 -4.93 5.64
CA GLU A 51 9.83 -5.58 6.52
C GLU A 51 8.47 -4.86 6.52
N GLY A 52 8.48 -3.58 6.18
CA GLY A 52 7.26 -2.78 6.12
C GLY A 52 6.75 -2.55 4.71
N LEU A 53 7.34 -3.20 3.71
CA LEU A 53 6.94 -3.00 2.32
C LEU A 53 6.10 -4.18 1.83
N LYS A 54 4.89 -3.88 1.35
CA LYS A 54 3.97 -4.87 0.79
C LYS A 54 3.57 -4.44 -0.60
N ARG A 55 3.71 -5.34 -1.57
CA ARG A 55 3.32 -5.08 -2.95
C ARG A 55 2.01 -5.80 -3.24
N LEU A 56 1.06 -5.08 -3.82
CA LEU A 56 -0.23 -5.62 -4.20
C LEU A 56 -0.49 -5.37 -5.67
N VAL A 57 -1.05 -6.35 -6.35
CA VAL A 57 -1.42 -6.21 -7.75
C VAL A 57 -2.92 -6.40 -7.91
N ASN A 58 -3.49 -5.64 -8.84
CA ASN A 58 -4.90 -5.70 -9.19
C ASN A 58 -5.01 -6.48 -10.49
N GLY A 59 -5.20 -7.76 -10.34
CA GLY A 59 -5.27 -8.55 -11.55
C GLY A 59 -5.86 -9.93 -11.36
#